data_bc750748c45a43722996a22a0a759a18
#
_entry.id   bc750748c45a43722996a22a0a759a18
#
_cell.length_a   1.000
_cell.length_b   1.000
_cell.length_c   1.000
_cell.angle_alpha   90.00
_cell.angle_beta   90.00
_cell.angle_gamma   90.00
#
_symmetry.space_group_name_H-M   'P 1'
#
loop_
_entity.id
_entity.type
_entity.pdbx_description
1 polymer ?
#
loop_
_entity_poly.entity_id
_entity_poly.type
_entity_poly.pdbx_seq_one_letter_code
_entity_poly.pdbx_strand_id
1 'polypeptide(L)'
;MNVLNNILVANNQQPIPLYPAQNKNRTKTSIFYSNDVHGQVPKMQRLVSAAEHTELEAQKKGSDILKLSAGDTFIGSDEKRNAVGATFLDIADFDAAALGNHEFDITASICGNLLKDLDTKILGMNLNFPSNKCNLSQKVMRSTIVEGDSGEKYGLIGVQPSDLESRIKRKEILEGITSDDKEQTIKELQEEVNKLKKQGLNKIILLSHEGYHVEKEIAQKVDGIDVIIGGHSHDLIEGVEEGKNLVYSPSGEPVIITQAGRDGNYYGVLNLEFDEQGRVSYVQNNVRDTNFFSPNLLMTNIVDKMLGKSPVIGNLQSVDPIPKNNLIEENPWADLVSDAIRTRLDADIVMINSANFRGSVDKGTVTERDITSIFPFNNKLFKVRISEADFVSAIKTCAKKTMNSKNSKPGLMQVSGLEYTVTKSGDVTEIIFKDKQGNKQSIDVNNPSKDKFYTAVYDEFLIGGGDEMDMLKREDKDILERYPFDKDKVTIDYIKTLKQPFSVHKDGRIKIIQ
;
A
#
# COMPACT_ATOMS: atom_id res chain seq x y z
N MET A 1 29.64 -7.56 12.90
CA MET A 1 29.14 -6.44 13.73
C MET A 1 29.48 -5.05 13.19
N ASN A 2 30.61 -4.79 12.54
CA ASN A 2 30.96 -3.43 12.08
C ASN A 2 30.35 -2.99 10.73
N VAL A 3 29.78 -3.88 9.94
CA VAL A 3 29.16 -3.53 8.65
C VAL A 3 27.70 -3.05 8.83
N LEU A 4 27.00 -3.57 9.83
CA LEU A 4 25.63 -3.14 10.16
C LEU A 4 25.56 -1.70 10.69
N ASN A 5 26.57 -1.26 11.45
CA ASN A 5 26.59 0.10 12.00
C ASN A 5 26.83 1.20 10.95
N ASN A 6 27.46 0.91 9.82
CA ASN A 6 27.75 1.91 8.78
C ASN A 6 26.61 2.09 7.75
N ILE A 7 25.68 1.14 7.67
CA ILE A 7 24.55 1.19 6.72
C ILE A 7 23.30 1.85 7.35
N LEU A 8 23.18 1.81 8.69
CA LEU A 8 22.10 2.47 9.45
C LEU A 8 22.25 4.00 9.56
N VAL A 9 23.33 4.58 9.04
CA VAL A 9 23.65 6.02 9.20
C VAL A 9 23.11 6.91 8.06
N ALA A 10 22.48 6.32 7.02
CA ALA A 10 22.21 7.06 5.78
C ALA A 10 21.03 8.06 5.81
N ASN A 11 20.23 8.16 6.89
CA ASN A 11 19.18 9.20 7.01
C ASN A 11 18.94 9.65 8.47
N ASN A 12 19.99 9.86 9.25
CA ASN A 12 19.85 10.51 10.56
C ASN A 12 19.56 12.01 10.35
N GLN A 13 18.30 12.35 10.14
CA GLN A 13 17.91 13.75 10.30
C GLN A 13 18.21 14.17 11.75
N GLN A 14 18.82 15.36 11.91
CA GLN A 14 19.00 15.92 13.23
C GLN A 14 17.62 16.18 13.84
N PRO A 15 17.47 15.91 15.11
CA PRO A 15 16.24 16.14 15.84
C PRO A 15 15.84 17.61 15.82
N ILE A 16 14.56 17.88 15.66
CA ILE A 16 14.02 19.24 15.61
C ILE A 16 13.42 19.60 16.97
N PRO A 17 14.01 20.57 17.71
CA PRO A 17 13.38 21.12 18.89
C PRO A 17 12.22 22.03 18.48
N LEU A 18 11.01 21.76 18.97
CA LEU A 18 9.81 22.55 18.69
C LEU A 18 9.60 23.65 19.73
N TYR A 19 10.09 23.44 20.96
CA TYR A 19 10.06 24.39 22.04
C TYR A 19 11.43 24.53 22.73
N PRO A 20 11.78 25.72 23.31
CA PRO A 20 12.99 25.88 24.10
C PRO A 20 13.02 24.86 25.24
N ALA A 21 14.17 24.28 25.50
CA ALA A 21 14.38 23.32 26.57
C ALA A 21 14.24 23.97 27.94
N GLN A 22 13.01 24.08 28.45
CA GLN A 22 12.77 24.70 29.76
C GLN A 22 12.63 23.72 30.93
N ASN A 23 12.42 22.40 30.69
CA ASN A 23 12.15 21.43 31.77
C ASN A 23 12.99 20.16 31.69
N LYS A 24 13.36 19.65 32.90
CA LYS A 24 14.17 18.42 33.05
C LYS A 24 13.37 17.13 32.93
N ASN A 25 12.04 17.18 33.10
CA ASN A 25 11.17 16.00 33.03
C ASN A 25 10.48 15.95 31.68
N ARG A 26 10.93 15.05 30.81
CA ARG A 26 10.35 14.79 29.51
C ARG A 26 10.04 13.33 29.36
N THR A 27 8.83 13.01 28.89
CA THR A 27 8.49 11.66 28.46
C THR A 27 9.09 11.42 27.09
N LYS A 28 9.90 10.38 26.97
CA LYS A 28 10.45 9.94 25.69
C LYS A 28 9.57 8.82 25.16
N THR A 29 9.17 8.95 23.90
CA THR A 29 8.31 7.98 23.23
C THR A 29 8.90 7.64 21.86
N SER A 30 9.04 6.37 21.58
CA SER A 30 9.36 5.85 20.24
C SER A 30 8.12 5.18 19.69
N ILE A 31 7.71 5.53 18.48
CA ILE A 31 6.58 4.90 17.80
C ILE A 31 7.13 4.14 16.59
N PHE A 32 7.01 2.81 16.62
CA PHE A 32 7.11 2.00 15.41
C PHE A 32 5.78 2.09 14.66
N TYR A 33 5.81 2.41 13.37
CA TYR A 33 4.57 2.47 12.61
C TYR A 33 4.69 1.87 11.21
N SER A 34 3.58 1.32 10.74
CA SER A 34 3.39 0.84 9.38
C SER A 34 2.01 1.23 8.85
N ASN A 35 1.88 1.29 7.54
CA ASN A 35 0.64 1.53 6.81
C ASN A 35 0.71 0.85 5.44
N ASP A 36 -0.45 0.56 4.85
CA ASP A 36 -0.56 0.08 3.47
C ASP A 36 0.36 -1.12 3.18
N VAL A 37 0.37 -2.11 4.07
CA VAL A 37 1.21 -3.32 3.92
C VAL A 37 0.68 -4.23 2.82
N HIS A 38 -0.63 -4.16 2.52
CA HIS A 38 -1.26 -4.80 1.37
C HIS A 38 -0.94 -6.30 1.23
N GLY A 39 -1.05 -7.04 2.32
CA GLY A 39 -0.88 -8.49 2.28
C GLY A 39 0.51 -8.98 1.82
N GLN A 40 1.54 -8.14 1.90
CA GLN A 40 2.90 -8.46 1.49
C GLN A 40 3.58 -9.40 2.50
N VAL A 41 3.24 -10.68 2.44
CA VAL A 41 3.71 -11.69 3.39
C VAL A 41 5.23 -11.70 3.59
N PRO A 42 6.08 -11.64 2.53
CA PRO A 42 7.53 -11.57 2.71
C PRO A 42 7.99 -10.33 3.49
N LYS A 43 7.30 -9.20 3.31
CA LYS A 43 7.60 -7.94 4.03
C LYS A 43 7.10 -7.99 5.47
N MET A 44 5.92 -8.58 5.74
CA MET A 44 5.43 -8.79 7.10
C MET A 44 6.42 -9.56 7.97
N GLN A 45 7.05 -10.61 7.42
CA GLN A 45 8.09 -11.37 8.13
C GLN A 45 9.29 -10.50 8.54
N ARG A 46 9.65 -9.50 7.74
CA ARG A 46 10.75 -8.55 8.02
C ARG A 46 10.31 -7.43 8.95
N LEU A 47 9.05 -6.95 8.80
CA LEU A 47 8.47 -5.93 9.67
C LEU A 47 8.41 -6.40 11.12
N VAL A 48 8.13 -7.68 11.39
CA VAL A 48 8.22 -8.24 12.74
C VAL A 48 9.64 -8.07 13.32
N SER A 49 10.69 -8.42 12.56
CA SER A 49 12.08 -8.20 12.99
C SER A 49 12.40 -6.71 13.21
N ALA A 50 11.84 -5.84 12.38
CA ALA A 50 12.02 -4.39 12.51
C ALA A 50 11.32 -3.84 13.77
N ALA A 51 10.13 -4.34 14.10
CA ALA A 51 9.39 -3.99 15.31
C ALA A 51 10.14 -4.41 16.57
N GLU A 52 10.58 -5.68 16.65
CA GLU A 52 11.41 -6.20 17.74
C GLU A 52 12.70 -5.39 17.93
N HIS A 53 13.37 -5.05 16.82
CA HIS A 53 14.59 -4.22 16.88
C HIS A 53 14.30 -2.82 17.41
N THR A 54 13.21 -2.20 16.95
CA THR A 54 12.81 -0.85 17.39
C THR A 54 12.48 -0.83 18.88
N GLU A 55 11.78 -1.83 19.37
CA GLU A 55 11.50 -2.00 20.78
C GLU A 55 12.79 -2.09 21.63
N LEU A 56 13.73 -2.95 21.23
CA LEU A 56 15.03 -3.04 21.91
C LEU A 56 15.81 -1.72 21.91
N GLU A 57 15.72 -0.93 20.83
CA GLU A 57 16.37 0.39 20.77
C GLU A 57 15.64 1.43 21.64
N ALA A 58 14.32 1.37 21.76
CA ALA A 58 13.53 2.22 22.65
C ALA A 58 13.88 1.93 24.12
N GLN A 59 13.90 0.66 24.52
CA GLN A 59 14.26 0.21 25.87
C GLN A 59 15.66 0.67 26.28
N LYS A 60 16.65 0.55 25.39
CA LYS A 60 18.02 1.05 25.63
C LYS A 60 18.08 2.55 25.89
N LYS A 61 17.14 3.33 25.32
CA LYS A 61 17.05 4.79 25.47
C LYS A 61 16.16 5.20 26.65
N GLY A 62 15.54 4.26 27.35
CA GLY A 62 14.53 4.53 28.38
C GLY A 62 13.34 5.31 27.82
N SER A 63 12.89 4.90 26.64
CA SER A 63 11.76 5.47 25.90
C SER A 63 10.60 4.51 25.93
N ASP A 64 9.38 5.00 26.16
CA ASP A 64 8.18 4.20 25.89
C ASP A 64 8.18 3.76 24.43
N ILE A 65 7.66 2.58 24.16
CA ILE A 65 7.46 2.09 22.80
C ILE A 65 5.96 1.96 22.53
N LEU A 66 5.51 2.46 21.38
CA LEU A 66 4.20 2.19 20.81
C LEU A 66 4.40 1.57 19.43
N LYS A 67 3.60 0.55 19.10
CA LYS A 67 3.60 -0.10 17.78
C LYS A 67 2.22 0.10 17.15
N LEU A 68 2.16 0.86 16.04
CA LEU A 68 0.91 1.38 15.50
C LEU A 68 0.79 1.11 13.98
N SER A 69 -0.40 0.71 13.53
CA SER A 69 -0.71 0.52 12.10
C SER A 69 -1.84 1.44 11.65
N ALA A 70 -1.63 2.13 10.52
CA ALA A 70 -2.64 3.03 9.95
C ALA A 70 -3.47 2.37 8.84
N GLY A 71 -3.69 1.05 8.89
CA GLY A 71 -4.62 0.33 8.02
C GLY A 71 -4.04 -0.20 6.72
N ASP A 72 -4.89 -0.82 5.91
CA ASP A 72 -4.55 -1.54 4.69
C ASP A 72 -3.46 -2.60 4.93
N THR A 73 -3.62 -3.36 6.00
CA THR A 73 -2.80 -4.56 6.27
C THR A 73 -3.20 -5.70 5.35
N PHE A 74 -4.49 -5.80 5.03
CA PHE A 74 -5.07 -6.78 4.10
C PHE A 74 -5.03 -6.29 2.66
N ILE A 75 -5.35 -7.20 1.72
CA ILE A 75 -5.66 -6.86 0.33
C ILE A 75 -6.29 -8.04 -0.40
N GLY A 76 -7.26 -7.74 -1.27
CA GLY A 76 -7.89 -8.74 -2.13
C GLY A 76 -8.70 -9.77 -1.37
N SER A 77 -9.19 -10.78 -2.08
CA SER A 77 -10.14 -11.78 -1.55
C SER A 77 -9.49 -13.06 -1.01
N ASP A 78 -8.17 -13.15 -0.93
CA ASP A 78 -7.47 -14.32 -0.39
C ASP A 78 -7.53 -14.31 1.15
N GLU A 79 -8.51 -15.02 1.71
CA GLU A 79 -8.74 -15.10 3.15
C GLU A 79 -7.52 -15.66 3.92
N LYS A 80 -6.75 -16.59 3.32
CA LYS A 80 -5.56 -17.15 3.99
C LYS A 80 -4.45 -16.11 4.08
N ARG A 81 -4.24 -15.33 3.03
CA ARG A 81 -3.28 -14.20 3.04
C ARG A 81 -3.71 -13.15 4.05
N ASN A 82 -4.99 -12.78 4.08
CA ASN A 82 -5.52 -11.82 5.03
C ASN A 82 -5.44 -12.34 6.49
N ALA A 83 -5.61 -13.65 6.71
CA ALA A 83 -5.36 -14.27 8.01
C ALA A 83 -3.89 -14.16 8.45
N VAL A 84 -2.93 -14.23 7.51
CA VAL A 84 -1.52 -13.93 7.82
C VAL A 84 -1.35 -12.46 8.20
N GLY A 85 -2.05 -11.53 7.53
CA GLY A 85 -2.07 -10.11 7.88
C GLY A 85 -2.60 -9.85 9.29
N ALA A 86 -3.69 -10.51 9.67
CA ALA A 86 -4.22 -10.46 11.03
C ALA A 86 -3.20 -11.00 12.05
N THR A 87 -2.62 -12.17 11.77
CA THR A 87 -1.58 -12.77 12.63
C THR A 87 -0.32 -11.89 12.75
N PHE A 88 0.04 -11.18 11.68
CA PHE A 88 1.16 -10.23 11.69
C PHE A 88 0.95 -9.12 12.72
N LEU A 89 -0.27 -8.58 12.85
CA LEU A 89 -0.56 -7.53 13.85
C LEU A 89 -0.26 -8.01 15.27
N ASP A 90 -0.65 -9.24 15.61
CA ASP A 90 -0.38 -9.79 16.96
C ASP A 90 1.10 -10.20 17.14
N ILE A 91 1.73 -10.85 16.15
CA ILE A 91 3.13 -11.30 16.28
C ILE A 91 4.10 -10.13 16.33
N ALA A 92 3.83 -9.03 15.62
CA ALA A 92 4.58 -7.80 15.74
C ALA A 92 4.22 -6.99 17.00
N ASP A 93 3.20 -7.47 17.74
CA ASP A 93 2.71 -6.90 18.99
C ASP A 93 2.26 -5.44 18.83
N PHE A 94 1.39 -5.18 17.84
CA PHE A 94 0.82 -3.86 17.64
C PHE A 94 -0.16 -3.50 18.76
N ASP A 95 0.03 -2.35 19.39
CA ASP A 95 -0.90 -1.80 20.40
C ASP A 95 -2.25 -1.48 19.79
N ALA A 96 -2.24 -0.88 18.60
CA ALA A 96 -3.45 -0.55 17.86
C ALA A 96 -3.25 -0.53 16.35
N ALA A 97 -4.33 -0.79 15.63
CA ALA A 97 -4.41 -0.67 14.18
C ALA A 97 -5.72 0.01 13.76
N ALA A 98 -5.65 0.98 12.85
CA ALA A 98 -6.83 1.44 12.11
C ALA A 98 -7.20 0.41 11.03
N LEU A 99 -8.43 0.46 10.54
CA LEU A 99 -8.82 -0.23 9.31
C LEU A 99 -8.59 0.72 8.12
N GLY A 100 -8.25 0.17 6.95
CA GLY A 100 -8.28 0.91 5.70
C GLY A 100 -9.40 0.40 4.79
N ASN A 101 -9.38 0.78 3.51
CA ASN A 101 -10.38 0.31 2.57
C ASN A 101 -10.15 -1.15 2.13
N HIS A 102 -8.92 -1.65 2.14
CA HIS A 102 -8.61 -3.01 1.72
C HIS A 102 -8.95 -4.07 2.78
N GLU A 103 -9.18 -3.72 4.03
CA GLU A 103 -9.82 -4.64 4.99
C GLU A 103 -11.24 -5.03 4.54
N PHE A 104 -11.86 -4.23 3.66
CA PHE A 104 -13.17 -4.48 3.05
C PHE A 104 -13.08 -5.01 1.59
N ASP A 105 -11.95 -5.58 1.17
CA ASP A 105 -11.89 -6.41 -0.05
C ASP A 105 -12.56 -7.78 0.16
N ILE A 106 -12.75 -8.18 1.40
CA ILE A 106 -13.54 -9.31 1.89
C ILE A 106 -14.81 -8.81 2.60
N THR A 107 -15.76 -9.69 2.89
CA THR A 107 -16.97 -9.26 3.61
C THR A 107 -16.63 -8.79 5.03
N ALA A 108 -17.42 -7.84 5.53
CA ALA A 108 -17.25 -7.34 6.90
C ALA A 108 -17.31 -8.46 7.95
N SER A 109 -18.13 -9.48 7.74
CA SER A 109 -18.20 -10.67 8.59
C SER A 109 -16.90 -11.48 8.56
N ILE A 110 -16.29 -11.70 7.40
CA ILE A 110 -14.98 -12.39 7.28
C ILE A 110 -13.89 -11.55 7.94
N CYS A 111 -13.83 -10.25 7.66
CA CYS A 111 -12.90 -9.33 8.29
C CYS A 111 -13.01 -9.40 9.82
N GLY A 112 -14.22 -9.28 10.36
CA GLY A 112 -14.47 -9.40 11.78
C GLY A 112 -14.04 -10.74 12.36
N ASN A 113 -14.22 -11.85 11.66
CA ASN A 113 -13.76 -13.17 12.10
C ASN A 113 -12.23 -13.27 12.16
N LEU A 114 -11.52 -12.64 11.23
CA LEU A 114 -10.05 -12.62 11.23
C LEU A 114 -9.48 -11.78 12.39
N LEU A 115 -10.20 -10.72 12.78
CA LEU A 115 -9.71 -9.75 13.76
C LEU A 115 -10.20 -10.02 15.20
N LYS A 116 -11.26 -10.82 15.41
CA LYS A 116 -11.96 -10.93 16.69
C LYS A 116 -11.09 -11.36 17.88
N ASP A 117 -10.15 -12.26 17.65
CA ASP A 117 -9.33 -12.89 18.68
C ASP A 117 -7.96 -12.21 18.88
N LEU A 118 -7.67 -11.12 18.12
CA LEU A 118 -6.40 -10.40 18.23
C LEU A 118 -6.31 -9.62 19.55
N ASP A 119 -5.13 -9.54 20.14
CA ASP A 119 -4.84 -8.64 21.25
C ASP A 119 -4.75 -7.18 20.79
N THR A 120 -4.28 -6.95 19.57
CA THR A 120 -4.25 -5.64 18.90
C THR A 120 -5.61 -4.94 18.96
N LYS A 121 -5.65 -3.67 19.38
CA LYS A 121 -6.86 -2.85 19.42
C LYS A 121 -7.20 -2.33 18.03
N ILE A 122 -8.37 -2.70 17.51
CA ILE A 122 -8.82 -2.27 16.18
C ILE A 122 -9.67 -1.01 16.33
N LEU A 123 -9.25 0.06 15.66
CA LEU A 123 -9.85 1.38 15.81
C LEU A 123 -10.58 1.83 14.54
N GLY A 124 -11.76 2.45 14.72
CA GLY A 124 -12.61 2.90 13.61
C GLY A 124 -13.71 3.84 14.07
N MET A 125 -13.34 5.09 14.36
CA MET A 125 -14.24 6.05 14.99
C MET A 125 -15.43 6.43 14.12
N ASN A 126 -15.20 6.62 12.83
CA ASN A 126 -16.19 7.10 11.86
C ASN A 126 -16.92 5.98 11.11
N LEU A 127 -16.85 4.74 11.59
CA LEU A 127 -17.62 3.62 11.04
C LEU A 127 -18.99 3.52 11.73
N ASN A 128 -20.03 3.42 10.91
CA ASN A 128 -21.39 3.17 11.34
C ASN A 128 -21.76 1.71 11.05
N PHE A 129 -22.11 0.98 12.09
CA PHE A 129 -22.49 -0.43 12.01
C PHE A 129 -24.01 -0.57 12.00
N PRO A 130 -24.57 -1.47 11.15
CA PRO A 130 -26.01 -1.76 11.19
C PRO A 130 -26.39 -2.38 12.54
N SER A 131 -27.68 -2.33 12.87
CA SER A 131 -28.21 -2.86 14.13
C SER A 131 -27.97 -4.36 14.34
N ASN A 132 -27.73 -5.10 13.26
CA ASN A 132 -27.35 -6.51 13.31
C ASN A 132 -25.87 -6.63 13.72
N LYS A 133 -25.62 -7.24 14.85
CA LYS A 133 -24.27 -7.42 15.37
C LYS A 133 -23.44 -8.30 14.44
N CYS A 134 -22.39 -7.77 13.83
CA CYS A 134 -21.33 -8.54 13.21
C CYS A 134 -20.10 -8.58 14.12
N ASN A 135 -19.23 -9.57 13.95
CA ASN A 135 -18.03 -9.71 14.79
C ASN A 135 -17.14 -8.46 14.70
N LEU A 136 -17.11 -7.79 13.54
CA LEU A 136 -16.35 -6.56 13.35
C LEU A 136 -16.85 -5.44 14.26
N SER A 137 -18.17 -5.26 14.41
CA SER A 137 -18.75 -4.22 15.30
C SER A 137 -18.47 -4.44 16.79
N GLN A 138 -18.12 -5.66 17.18
CA GLN A 138 -17.74 -5.97 18.55
C GLN A 138 -16.26 -5.74 18.82
N LYS A 139 -15.43 -5.74 17.76
CA LYS A 139 -13.97 -5.60 17.83
C LYS A 139 -13.51 -4.15 17.63
N VAL A 140 -14.20 -3.40 16.78
CA VAL A 140 -13.82 -2.02 16.44
C VAL A 140 -14.23 -1.06 17.56
N MET A 141 -13.29 -0.25 17.99
CA MET A 141 -13.48 0.81 18.98
C MET A 141 -13.26 2.18 18.35
N ARG A 142 -13.87 3.21 18.91
CA ARG A 142 -13.64 4.61 18.49
C ARG A 142 -12.23 5.07 18.87
N SER A 143 -11.84 4.77 20.10
CA SER A 143 -10.55 5.12 20.71
C SER A 143 -10.16 4.10 21.77
N THR A 144 -8.89 4.09 22.15
CA THR A 144 -8.37 3.30 23.28
C THR A 144 -7.31 4.09 24.04
N ILE A 145 -6.96 3.61 25.23
CA ILE A 145 -5.86 4.15 26.02
C ILE A 145 -4.80 3.06 26.16
N VAL A 146 -3.57 3.39 25.85
CA VAL A 146 -2.41 2.53 26.01
C VAL A 146 -1.50 3.16 27.07
N GLU A 147 -0.93 2.34 27.93
CA GLU A 147 0.03 2.74 28.96
C GLU A 147 1.42 2.29 28.56
N GLY A 148 2.37 3.22 28.48
CA GLY A 148 3.77 2.93 28.20
C GLY A 148 4.49 2.36 29.44
N ASP A 149 5.70 1.86 29.24
CA ASP A 149 6.55 1.29 30.29
C ASP A 149 6.88 2.30 31.42
N SER A 150 6.87 3.58 31.10
CA SER A 150 7.06 4.66 32.08
C SER A 150 5.83 4.93 32.96
N GLY A 151 4.67 4.34 32.65
CA GLY A 151 3.37 4.61 33.26
C GLY A 151 2.63 5.79 32.62
N GLU A 152 3.18 6.40 31.57
CA GLU A 152 2.51 7.44 30.80
C GLU A 152 1.38 6.86 29.95
N LYS A 153 0.32 7.64 29.74
CA LYS A 153 -0.87 7.19 29.02
C LYS A 153 -1.03 7.95 27.70
N TYR A 154 -1.34 7.20 26.67
CA TYR A 154 -1.55 7.67 25.30
C TYR A 154 -2.98 7.38 24.87
N GLY A 155 -3.69 8.41 24.39
CA GLY A 155 -5.00 8.24 23.73
C GLY A 155 -4.80 7.94 22.25
N LEU A 156 -5.31 6.81 21.79
CA LEU A 156 -5.26 6.41 20.39
C LEU A 156 -6.66 6.46 19.79
N ILE A 157 -6.81 7.12 18.65
CA ILE A 157 -8.08 7.22 17.89
C ILE A 157 -7.83 6.66 16.50
N GLY A 158 -8.81 5.96 15.89
CA GLY A 158 -8.70 5.46 14.52
C GLY A 158 -9.76 6.06 13.60
N VAL A 159 -9.37 6.44 12.38
CA VAL A 159 -10.27 6.98 11.35
C VAL A 159 -10.05 6.26 10.03
N GLN A 160 -11.14 5.80 9.42
CA GLN A 160 -11.20 5.17 8.09
C GLN A 160 -11.52 6.21 7.02
N PRO A 161 -11.38 5.85 5.71
CA PRO A 161 -11.77 6.75 4.64
C PRO A 161 -13.21 7.22 4.79
N SER A 162 -13.42 8.52 4.82
CA SER A 162 -14.75 9.14 4.91
C SER A 162 -15.58 8.99 3.62
N ASP A 163 -15.03 8.39 2.59
CA ASP A 163 -15.68 8.01 1.34
C ASP A 163 -15.62 6.50 1.08
N LEU A 164 -15.56 5.66 2.14
CA LEU A 164 -15.37 4.20 2.08
C LEU A 164 -16.31 3.54 1.07
N GLU A 165 -17.61 3.86 1.10
CA GLU A 165 -18.59 3.23 0.20
C GLU A 165 -18.35 3.55 -1.28
N SER A 166 -17.70 4.66 -1.59
CA SER A 166 -17.35 5.01 -2.96
C SER A 166 -16.15 4.23 -3.49
N ARG A 167 -15.30 3.73 -2.58
CA ARG A 167 -14.10 2.96 -2.89
C ARG A 167 -14.39 1.48 -3.12
N ILE A 168 -15.46 0.98 -2.51
CA ILE A 168 -15.84 -0.43 -2.58
C ILE A 168 -16.82 -0.64 -3.75
N LYS A 169 -16.36 -1.35 -4.79
CA LYS A 169 -17.18 -1.61 -5.99
C LYS A 169 -18.38 -2.50 -5.70
N ARG A 170 -18.19 -3.54 -4.90
CA ARG A 170 -19.24 -4.48 -4.47
C ARG A 170 -19.76 -4.09 -3.10
N LYS A 171 -20.69 -3.15 -3.06
CA LYS A 171 -21.21 -2.57 -1.79
C LYS A 171 -21.82 -3.60 -0.84
N GLU A 172 -22.28 -4.74 -1.37
CA GLU A 172 -22.83 -5.85 -0.58
C GLU A 172 -21.82 -6.45 0.41
N ILE A 173 -20.51 -6.35 0.14
CA ILE A 173 -19.50 -6.88 1.05
C ILE A 173 -19.33 -6.05 2.32
N LEU A 174 -19.77 -4.78 2.31
CA LEU A 174 -19.79 -3.94 3.51
C LEU A 174 -20.88 -4.36 4.51
N GLU A 175 -21.85 -5.20 4.08
CA GLU A 175 -22.92 -5.72 4.94
C GLU A 175 -23.67 -4.62 5.68
N GLY A 176 -23.81 -3.44 5.06
CA GLY A 176 -24.50 -2.27 5.60
C GLY A 176 -23.63 -1.35 6.47
N ILE A 177 -22.32 -1.61 6.57
CA ILE A 177 -21.38 -0.68 7.19
C ILE A 177 -21.22 0.53 6.28
N THR A 178 -21.21 1.72 6.87
CA THR A 178 -20.97 3.00 6.21
C THR A 178 -19.91 3.78 6.97
N SER A 179 -19.31 4.78 6.32
CA SER A 179 -18.47 5.77 6.98
C SER A 179 -19.17 7.12 7.07
N ASP A 180 -18.85 7.90 8.11
CA ASP A 180 -19.23 9.29 8.15
C ASP A 180 -18.49 10.06 7.05
N ASP A 181 -19.15 11.10 6.52
CA ASP A 181 -18.45 12.00 5.61
C ASP A 181 -17.33 12.79 6.33
N LYS A 182 -16.48 13.45 5.56
CA LYS A 182 -15.31 14.14 6.09
C LYS A 182 -15.67 15.22 7.13
N GLU A 183 -16.70 16.00 6.90
CA GLU A 183 -17.08 17.09 7.81
C GLU A 183 -17.61 16.53 9.15
N GLN A 184 -18.43 15.49 9.10
CA GLN A 184 -18.92 14.80 10.29
C GLN A 184 -17.74 14.11 11.02
N THR A 185 -16.84 13.44 10.30
CA THR A 185 -15.64 12.81 10.86
C THR A 185 -14.79 13.82 11.64
N ILE A 186 -14.51 15.01 11.08
CA ILE A 186 -13.72 16.07 11.73
C ILE A 186 -14.43 16.54 13.01
N LYS A 187 -15.74 16.74 12.96
CA LYS A 187 -16.54 17.15 14.13
C LYS A 187 -16.49 16.12 15.24
N GLU A 188 -16.75 14.86 14.93
CA GLU A 188 -16.74 13.78 15.91
C GLU A 188 -15.35 13.50 16.47
N LEU A 189 -14.30 13.69 15.65
CA LEU A 189 -12.92 13.57 16.08
C LEU A 189 -12.60 14.60 17.16
N GLN A 190 -13.05 15.87 17.01
CA GLN A 190 -12.88 16.87 18.06
C GLN A 190 -13.63 16.49 19.36
N GLU A 191 -14.83 15.89 19.23
CA GLU A 191 -15.59 15.43 20.39
C GLU A 191 -14.87 14.29 21.12
N GLU A 192 -14.30 13.33 20.39
CA GLU A 192 -13.55 12.20 20.97
C GLU A 192 -12.22 12.65 21.62
N VAL A 193 -11.49 13.58 20.98
CA VAL A 193 -10.30 14.24 21.58
C VAL A 193 -10.68 14.91 22.90
N ASN A 194 -11.77 15.68 22.92
CA ASN A 194 -12.24 16.36 24.13
C ASN A 194 -12.63 15.37 25.25
N LYS A 195 -13.19 14.24 24.88
CA LYS A 195 -13.55 13.16 25.83
C LYS A 195 -12.27 12.54 26.44
N LEU A 196 -11.24 12.25 25.65
CA LEU A 196 -9.96 11.73 26.14
C LEU A 196 -9.26 12.76 27.04
N LYS A 197 -9.25 14.04 26.67
CA LYS A 197 -8.71 15.13 27.50
C LYS A 197 -9.43 15.25 28.86
N LYS A 198 -10.74 15.09 28.90
CA LYS A 198 -11.53 15.06 30.16
C LYS A 198 -11.16 13.87 31.06
N GLN A 199 -10.62 12.80 30.51
CA GLN A 199 -10.11 11.65 31.25
C GLN A 199 -8.66 11.87 31.74
N GLY A 200 -8.08 13.05 31.49
CA GLY A 200 -6.73 13.42 31.92
C GLY A 200 -5.64 13.10 30.90
N LEU A 201 -5.99 12.70 29.67
CA LEU A 201 -5.01 12.42 28.63
C LEU A 201 -4.55 13.72 27.98
N ASN A 202 -3.24 13.83 27.81
CA ASN A 202 -2.58 14.96 27.17
C ASN A 202 -1.60 14.55 26.05
N LYS A 203 -1.61 13.28 25.66
CA LYS A 203 -0.85 12.73 24.53
C LYS A 203 -1.84 11.94 23.68
N ILE A 204 -2.20 12.49 22.50
CA ILE A 204 -3.25 11.92 21.64
C ILE A 204 -2.68 11.69 20.24
N ILE A 205 -2.77 10.44 19.79
CA ILE A 205 -2.28 9.98 18.50
C ILE A 205 -3.47 9.50 17.65
N LEU A 206 -3.56 10.01 16.44
CA LEU A 206 -4.55 9.58 15.45
C LEU A 206 -3.91 8.57 14.49
N LEU A 207 -4.53 7.42 14.34
CA LEU A 207 -4.29 6.46 13.27
C LEU A 207 -5.29 6.75 12.15
N SER A 208 -4.82 7.27 11.02
CA SER A 208 -5.70 7.76 9.96
C SER A 208 -5.49 7.00 8.66
N HIS A 209 -6.57 6.57 8.03
CA HIS A 209 -6.53 6.03 6.67
C HIS A 209 -7.23 6.94 5.65
N GLU A 210 -7.23 8.25 5.91
CA GLU A 210 -7.87 9.28 5.06
C GLU A 210 -7.00 9.74 3.89
N GLY A 211 -5.68 9.59 4.02
CA GLY A 211 -4.68 10.11 3.11
C GLY A 211 -4.15 11.49 3.48
N TYR A 212 -2.89 11.72 3.13
CA TYR A 212 -2.09 12.85 3.59
C TYR A 212 -2.76 14.23 3.43
N HIS A 213 -3.48 14.45 2.34
CA HIS A 213 -4.16 15.73 2.11
C HIS A 213 -5.27 15.99 3.15
N VAL A 214 -6.08 14.98 3.44
CA VAL A 214 -7.16 15.08 4.45
C VAL A 214 -6.57 15.12 5.85
N GLU A 215 -5.51 14.38 6.12
CA GLU A 215 -4.78 14.39 7.40
C GLU A 215 -4.24 15.78 7.74
N LYS A 216 -3.74 16.53 6.74
CA LYS A 216 -3.36 17.94 6.93
C LYS A 216 -4.55 18.82 7.30
N GLU A 217 -5.71 18.61 6.67
CA GLU A 217 -6.93 19.34 6.97
C GLU A 217 -7.40 19.03 8.40
N ILE A 218 -7.39 17.76 8.80
CA ILE A 218 -7.70 17.33 10.17
C ILE A 218 -6.77 18.03 11.18
N ALA A 219 -5.46 17.98 10.96
CA ALA A 219 -4.49 18.61 11.85
C ALA A 219 -4.71 20.12 12.03
N GLN A 220 -5.20 20.81 11.00
CA GLN A 220 -5.49 22.24 11.02
C GLN A 220 -6.86 22.61 11.59
N LYS A 221 -7.78 21.63 11.73
CA LYS A 221 -9.17 21.88 12.20
C LYS A 221 -9.48 21.28 13.57
N VAL A 222 -8.68 20.31 14.03
CA VAL A 222 -8.91 19.61 15.30
C VAL A 222 -7.83 19.97 16.30
N ASP A 223 -8.24 20.41 17.48
CA ASP A 223 -7.32 20.74 18.56
C ASP A 223 -7.01 19.54 19.46
N GLY A 224 -5.74 19.34 19.76
CA GLY A 224 -5.28 18.42 20.78
C GLY A 224 -4.92 17.04 20.26
N ILE A 225 -4.68 16.92 18.97
CA ILE A 225 -3.94 15.81 18.37
C ILE A 225 -2.47 16.21 18.30
N ASP A 226 -1.57 15.34 18.76
CA ASP A 226 -0.13 15.57 18.74
C ASP A 226 0.53 14.95 17.49
N VAL A 227 0.06 13.77 17.11
CA VAL A 227 0.62 12.98 16.01
C VAL A 227 -0.50 12.35 15.18
N ILE A 228 -0.31 12.34 13.86
CA ILE A 228 -1.11 11.58 12.92
C ILE A 228 -0.20 10.56 12.23
N ILE A 229 -0.45 9.28 12.47
CA ILE A 229 0.12 8.19 11.69
C ILE A 229 -0.86 7.90 10.56
N GLY A 230 -0.48 8.26 9.34
CA GLY A 230 -1.36 8.23 8.19
C GLY A 230 -1.16 7.02 7.26
N GLY A 231 -2.09 6.87 6.30
CA GLY A 231 -2.07 5.84 5.27
C GLY A 231 -2.86 6.24 4.03
N HIS A 232 -3.24 5.28 3.20
CA HIS A 232 -4.10 5.40 2.03
C HIS A 232 -3.48 6.10 0.80
N SER A 233 -2.85 7.25 0.96
CA SER A 233 -2.22 8.00 -0.14
C SER A 233 -0.85 7.46 -0.52
N HIS A 234 -0.29 6.56 0.29
CA HIS A 234 1.00 5.90 0.09
C HIS A 234 2.19 6.87 0.08
N ASP A 235 2.08 8.00 0.78
CA ASP A 235 3.17 8.96 0.84
C ASP A 235 4.36 8.40 1.62
N LEU A 236 5.56 8.61 1.11
CA LEU A 236 6.80 8.32 1.82
C LEU A 236 7.28 9.62 2.46
N ILE A 237 6.94 9.81 3.74
CA ILE A 237 7.22 11.05 4.47
C ILE A 237 8.49 10.85 5.30
N GLU A 238 9.63 11.19 4.71
CA GLU A 238 10.92 11.14 5.37
C GLU A 238 11.19 12.43 6.16
N GLY A 239 11.46 12.28 7.45
CA GLY A 239 11.80 13.41 8.31
C GLY A 239 10.62 14.29 8.72
N VAL A 240 10.94 15.50 9.16
CA VAL A 240 9.96 16.50 9.62
C VAL A 240 10.28 17.84 8.96
N GLU A 241 9.29 18.45 8.34
CA GLU A 241 9.42 19.73 7.63
C GLU A 241 8.20 20.62 7.91
N GLU A 242 8.47 21.85 8.41
CA GLU A 242 7.43 22.81 8.73
C GLU A 242 6.62 23.22 7.50
N GLY A 243 5.29 23.30 7.64
CA GLY A 243 4.35 23.60 6.56
C GLY A 243 4.05 22.39 5.65
N LYS A 244 4.84 21.33 5.71
CA LYS A 244 4.55 20.06 5.04
C LYS A 244 3.89 19.08 6.02
N ASN A 245 4.68 18.40 6.83
CA ASN A 245 4.22 17.39 7.77
C ASN A 245 4.38 17.75 9.25
N LEU A 246 4.90 18.93 9.54
CA LEU A 246 4.74 19.66 10.79
C LEU A 246 3.81 20.84 10.51
N VAL A 247 2.60 20.76 11.02
CA VAL A 247 1.56 21.78 10.88
C VAL A 247 1.04 22.17 12.26
N TYR A 248 0.19 23.19 12.34
CA TYR A 248 -0.30 23.69 13.61
C TYR A 248 -1.82 23.56 13.68
N SER A 249 -2.31 23.14 14.84
CA SER A 249 -3.72 23.08 15.19
C SER A 249 -4.33 24.48 15.31
N PRO A 250 -5.65 24.62 15.43
CA PRO A 250 -6.30 25.92 15.66
C PRO A 250 -5.78 26.66 16.90
N SER A 251 -5.36 25.94 17.94
CA SER A 251 -4.75 26.52 19.15
C SER A 251 -3.26 26.87 19.00
N GLY A 252 -2.66 26.55 17.84
CA GLY A 252 -1.23 26.81 17.59
C GLY A 252 -0.28 25.74 18.12
N GLU A 253 -0.79 24.57 18.55
CA GLU A 253 0.04 23.45 18.97
C GLU A 253 0.54 22.66 17.74
N PRO A 254 1.79 22.15 17.75
CA PRO A 254 2.34 21.40 16.62
C PRO A 254 1.68 20.05 16.49
N VAL A 255 1.37 19.66 15.27
CA VAL A 255 0.88 18.34 14.88
C VAL A 255 1.83 17.72 13.86
N ILE A 256 2.32 16.52 14.14
CA ILE A 256 3.23 15.78 13.27
C ILE A 256 2.42 14.78 12.45
N ILE A 257 2.58 14.81 11.13
CA ILE A 257 1.95 13.84 10.21
C ILE A 257 3.02 12.98 9.59
N THR A 258 2.82 11.66 9.54
CA THR A 258 3.78 10.74 8.93
C THR A 258 3.12 9.54 8.27
N GLN A 259 3.76 9.03 7.21
CA GLN A 259 3.41 7.80 6.49
C GLN A 259 4.69 7.09 6.06
N ALA A 260 4.66 5.76 5.96
CA ALA A 260 5.80 4.92 5.59
C ALA A 260 5.68 4.32 4.16
N GLY A 261 5.11 5.07 3.23
CA GLY A 261 4.94 4.59 1.85
C GLY A 261 3.89 3.47 1.77
N ARG A 262 4.22 2.35 1.09
CA ARG A 262 3.28 1.24 0.88
C ARG A 262 3.98 -0.10 0.68
N ASP A 263 3.15 -1.15 0.57
CA ASP A 263 3.54 -2.52 0.23
C ASP A 263 4.58 -3.10 1.20
N GLY A 264 4.64 -2.57 2.46
CA GLY A 264 5.58 -3.02 3.48
C GLY A 264 7.06 -2.79 3.11
N ASN A 265 7.36 -1.99 2.09
CA ASN A 265 8.73 -1.69 1.68
C ASN A 265 9.48 -0.87 2.72
N TYR A 266 8.73 -0.08 3.47
CA TYR A 266 9.26 0.80 4.51
C TYR A 266 8.47 0.65 5.80
N TYR A 267 9.09 1.05 6.90
CA TYR A 267 8.47 1.26 8.20
C TYR A 267 9.00 2.57 8.79
N GLY A 268 8.25 3.17 9.69
CA GLY A 268 8.67 4.38 10.35
C GLY A 268 9.05 4.17 11.81
N VAL A 269 9.96 4.99 12.29
CA VAL A 269 10.30 5.16 13.70
C VAL A 269 10.23 6.63 14.02
N LEU A 270 9.18 7.03 14.73
CA LEU A 270 8.98 8.41 15.19
C LEU A 270 9.42 8.51 16.65
N ASN A 271 10.49 9.27 16.91
CA ASN A 271 10.96 9.54 18.27
C ASN A 271 10.47 10.91 18.70
N LEU A 272 9.84 10.97 19.86
CA LEU A 272 9.21 12.16 20.43
C LEU A 272 9.73 12.40 21.86
N GLU A 273 9.76 13.66 22.26
CA GLU A 273 9.79 14.03 23.68
C GLU A 273 8.56 14.93 23.95
N PHE A 274 7.79 14.56 24.95
CA PHE A 274 6.69 15.37 25.45
C PHE A 274 7.11 16.15 26.70
N ASP A 275 6.68 17.39 26.81
CA ASP A 275 6.85 18.18 28.01
C ASP A 275 5.81 17.80 29.08
N GLU A 276 5.89 18.42 30.27
CA GLU A 276 4.98 18.16 31.40
C GLU A 276 3.50 18.49 31.08
N GLN A 277 3.25 19.30 30.06
CA GLN A 277 1.91 19.63 29.58
C GLN A 277 1.41 18.64 28.50
N GLY A 278 2.26 17.68 28.08
CA GLY A 278 1.95 16.71 27.03
C GLY A 278 2.17 17.23 25.62
N ARG A 279 2.84 18.39 25.43
CA ARG A 279 3.12 18.93 24.09
C ARG A 279 4.39 18.33 23.52
N VAL A 280 4.40 18.07 22.23
CA VAL A 280 5.60 17.59 21.53
C VAL A 280 6.67 18.68 21.55
N SER A 281 7.72 18.49 22.35
CA SER A 281 8.84 19.41 22.48
C SER A 281 10.02 19.09 21.57
N TYR A 282 10.06 17.86 21.05
CA TYR A 282 11.13 17.34 20.24
C TYR A 282 10.62 16.22 19.36
N VAL A 283 11.05 16.19 18.10
CA VAL A 283 10.62 15.18 17.13
C VAL A 283 11.75 14.78 16.19
N GLN A 284 11.81 13.49 15.88
CA GLN A 284 12.64 12.93 14.83
C GLN A 284 11.86 11.79 14.15
N ASN A 285 11.63 11.91 12.85
CA ASN A 285 10.99 10.88 12.05
C ASN A 285 12.00 10.19 11.13
N ASN A 286 12.11 8.87 11.24
CA ASN A 286 12.99 8.06 10.41
C ASN A 286 12.16 6.99 9.69
N VAL A 287 12.09 7.08 8.37
CA VAL A 287 11.52 6.01 7.55
C VAL A 287 12.66 5.14 7.03
N ARG A 288 12.52 3.83 7.17
CA ARG A 288 13.59 2.85 6.92
C ARG A 288 13.12 1.74 6.01
N ASP A 289 14.00 1.27 5.13
CA ASP A 289 13.76 0.14 4.25
C ASP A 289 13.67 -1.17 5.05
N THR A 290 12.60 -1.91 4.86
CA THR A 290 12.34 -3.19 5.53
C THR A 290 13.37 -4.27 5.14
N ASN A 291 14.01 -4.14 3.97
CA ASN A 291 14.99 -5.10 3.47
C ASN A 291 16.27 -5.17 4.28
N PHE A 292 16.52 -4.21 5.18
CA PHE A 292 17.64 -4.31 6.13
C PHE A 292 17.49 -5.44 7.14
N PHE A 293 16.29 -5.99 7.30
CA PHE A 293 16.03 -7.10 8.22
C PHE A 293 15.88 -8.44 7.49
N SER A 294 16.40 -9.48 8.08
CA SER A 294 16.05 -10.85 7.69
C SER A 294 14.61 -11.16 8.15
N PRO A 295 13.91 -12.05 7.45
CA PRO A 295 12.60 -12.53 7.89
C PRO A 295 12.66 -13.08 9.33
N ASN A 296 11.71 -12.68 10.16
CA ASN A 296 11.55 -13.20 11.52
C ASN A 296 11.25 -14.70 11.47
N LEU A 297 11.97 -15.49 12.28
CA LEU A 297 11.87 -16.95 12.23
C LEU A 297 10.51 -17.45 12.73
N LEU A 298 9.97 -16.85 13.79
CA LEU A 298 8.65 -17.22 14.32
C LEU A 298 7.57 -16.95 13.28
N MET A 299 7.54 -15.73 12.74
CA MET A 299 6.55 -15.35 11.72
C MET A 299 6.71 -16.23 10.46
N THR A 300 7.94 -16.56 10.03
CA THR A 300 8.18 -17.46 8.91
C THR A 300 7.58 -18.85 9.15
N ASN A 301 7.79 -19.43 10.32
CA ASN A 301 7.23 -20.73 10.67
C ASN A 301 5.70 -20.72 10.70
N ILE A 302 5.10 -19.64 11.20
CA ILE A 302 3.64 -19.46 11.21
C ILE A 302 3.10 -19.35 9.77
N VAL A 303 3.71 -18.53 8.95
CA VAL A 303 3.36 -18.38 7.52
C VAL A 303 3.45 -19.73 6.79
N ASP A 304 4.52 -20.50 7.01
CA ASP A 304 4.68 -21.81 6.39
C ASP A 304 3.64 -22.83 6.89
N LYS A 305 3.19 -22.70 8.14
CA LYS A 305 2.11 -23.52 8.67
C LYS A 305 0.75 -23.15 8.06
N MET A 306 0.48 -21.86 7.84
CA MET A 306 -0.80 -21.36 7.33
C MET A 306 -0.94 -21.54 5.81
N LEU A 307 0.13 -21.22 5.06
CA LEU A 307 0.13 -21.19 3.60
C LEU A 307 0.87 -22.35 2.93
N GLY A 308 1.56 -23.19 3.72
CA GLY A 308 2.51 -24.17 3.19
C GLY A 308 3.89 -23.56 2.89
N LYS A 309 4.93 -24.38 2.79
CA LYS A 309 6.25 -23.93 2.36
C LYS A 309 6.21 -23.48 0.91
N SER A 310 6.82 -22.35 0.62
CA SER A 310 6.87 -21.82 -0.74
C SER A 310 8.05 -22.40 -1.51
N PRO A 311 7.84 -23.06 -2.66
CA PRO A 311 8.92 -23.57 -3.49
C PRO A 311 9.85 -22.46 -4.00
N VAL A 312 11.15 -22.73 -4.01
CA VAL A 312 12.13 -21.88 -4.68
C VAL A 312 12.00 -22.04 -6.19
N ILE A 313 11.93 -20.93 -6.92
CA ILE A 313 11.75 -20.92 -8.39
C ILE A 313 12.92 -20.31 -9.14
N GLY A 314 13.82 -19.59 -8.44
CA GLY A 314 14.97 -18.99 -9.08
C GLY A 314 15.85 -18.18 -8.11
N ASN A 315 16.81 -17.48 -8.68
CA ASN A 315 17.70 -16.57 -7.99
C ASN A 315 17.80 -15.25 -8.77
N LEU A 316 17.33 -14.15 -8.15
CA LEU A 316 17.33 -12.81 -8.75
C LEU A 316 18.69 -12.13 -8.51
N GLN A 317 19.45 -11.91 -9.59
CA GLN A 317 20.75 -11.24 -9.54
C GLN A 317 20.61 -9.73 -9.43
N SER A 318 19.74 -9.14 -10.25
CA SER A 318 19.50 -7.70 -10.28
C SER A 318 18.10 -7.38 -10.74
N VAL A 319 17.60 -6.25 -10.29
CA VAL A 319 16.36 -5.63 -10.77
C VAL A 319 16.62 -4.15 -10.95
N ASP A 320 16.12 -3.58 -12.05
CA ASP A 320 16.19 -2.15 -12.27
C ASP A 320 15.35 -1.41 -11.22
N PRO A 321 15.67 -0.15 -10.91
CA PRO A 321 14.95 0.61 -9.91
C PRO A 321 13.44 0.59 -10.15
N ILE A 322 12.69 0.14 -9.14
CA ILE A 322 11.23 0.22 -9.13
C ILE A 322 10.85 1.70 -9.05
N PRO A 323 9.95 2.19 -9.91
CA PRO A 323 9.51 3.57 -9.86
C PRO A 323 8.89 3.91 -8.50
N LYS A 324 9.21 5.11 -7.97
CA LYS A 324 8.53 5.63 -6.76
C LYS A 324 7.02 5.68 -6.96
N ASN A 325 6.56 6.11 -8.14
CA ASN A 325 5.18 6.00 -8.56
C ASN A 325 5.06 5.02 -9.74
N ASN A 326 4.81 3.75 -9.44
CA ASN A 326 4.63 2.71 -10.45
C ASN A 326 3.37 2.88 -11.32
N LEU A 327 2.51 3.85 -11.01
CA LEU A 327 1.32 4.14 -11.82
C LEU A 327 1.64 4.97 -13.07
N ILE A 328 2.71 5.79 -13.02
CA ILE A 328 3.05 6.72 -14.12
C ILE A 328 4.35 6.38 -14.86
N GLU A 329 4.98 5.27 -14.55
CA GLU A 329 6.24 4.87 -15.17
C GLU A 329 6.23 3.39 -15.56
N GLU A 330 7.17 3.02 -16.44
CA GLU A 330 7.47 1.63 -16.77
C GLU A 330 8.00 0.89 -15.55
N ASN A 331 7.43 -0.29 -15.28
CA ASN A 331 7.81 -1.13 -14.15
C ASN A 331 8.56 -2.38 -14.66
N PRO A 332 9.80 -2.66 -14.21
CA PRO A 332 10.57 -3.79 -14.70
C PRO A 332 9.88 -5.15 -14.44
N TRP A 333 9.17 -5.32 -13.33
CA TRP A 333 8.38 -6.53 -13.09
C TRP A 333 7.20 -6.65 -14.04
N ALA A 334 6.57 -5.54 -14.42
CA ALA A 334 5.50 -5.54 -15.39
C ALA A 334 5.99 -5.96 -16.78
N ASP A 335 7.20 -5.58 -17.14
CA ASP A 335 7.83 -6.01 -18.40
C ASP A 335 8.06 -7.50 -18.43
N LEU A 336 8.70 -8.06 -17.40
CA LEU A 336 8.92 -9.50 -17.29
C LEU A 336 7.60 -10.30 -17.32
N VAL A 337 6.59 -9.84 -16.58
CA VAL A 337 5.28 -10.52 -16.47
C VAL A 337 4.52 -10.46 -17.79
N SER A 338 4.47 -9.29 -18.43
CA SER A 338 3.78 -9.17 -19.71
C SER A 338 4.47 -9.96 -20.82
N ASP A 339 5.81 -10.06 -20.80
CA ASP A 339 6.58 -10.89 -21.72
C ASP A 339 6.38 -12.38 -21.45
N ALA A 340 6.30 -12.78 -20.18
CA ALA A 340 5.97 -14.15 -19.79
C ALA A 340 4.60 -14.57 -20.32
N ILE A 341 3.58 -13.72 -20.13
CA ILE A 341 2.22 -13.94 -20.62
C ILE A 341 2.21 -14.00 -22.14
N ARG A 342 2.83 -13.03 -22.83
CA ARG A 342 2.90 -12.97 -24.28
C ARG A 342 3.50 -14.23 -24.89
N THR A 343 4.61 -14.68 -24.30
CA THR A 343 5.35 -15.86 -24.77
C THR A 343 4.58 -17.16 -24.52
N ARG A 344 4.05 -17.32 -23.30
CA ARG A 344 3.39 -18.57 -22.88
C ARG A 344 2.02 -18.76 -23.51
N LEU A 345 1.29 -17.67 -23.73
CA LEU A 345 -0.07 -17.71 -24.29
C LEU A 345 -0.12 -17.36 -25.78
N ASP A 346 1.04 -17.23 -26.40
CA ASP A 346 1.20 -16.98 -27.84
C ASP A 346 0.32 -15.83 -28.36
N ALA A 347 0.38 -14.67 -27.70
CA ALA A 347 -0.37 -13.48 -28.07
C ALA A 347 0.48 -12.46 -28.88
N ASP A 348 -0.18 -11.59 -29.63
CA ASP A 348 0.49 -10.46 -30.28
C ASP A 348 0.75 -9.32 -29.28
N ILE A 349 -0.21 -9.10 -28.38
CA ILE A 349 -0.21 -7.99 -27.42
C ILE A 349 -0.60 -8.50 -26.03
N VAL A 350 0.02 -7.96 -24.99
CA VAL A 350 -0.43 -8.09 -23.60
C VAL A 350 -0.64 -6.70 -23.03
N MET A 351 -1.72 -6.51 -22.27
CA MET A 351 -2.04 -5.26 -21.57
C MET A 351 -2.38 -5.56 -20.11
N ILE A 352 -1.70 -4.86 -19.19
CA ILE A 352 -1.93 -4.97 -17.75
C ILE A 352 -1.95 -3.56 -17.16
N ASN A 353 -2.97 -3.21 -16.37
CA ASN A 353 -2.99 -1.92 -15.70
C ASN A 353 -1.94 -1.87 -14.57
N SER A 354 -1.24 -0.75 -14.43
CA SER A 354 -0.16 -0.59 -13.44
C SER A 354 -0.60 -0.87 -12.00
N ALA A 355 -1.87 -0.61 -11.67
CA ALA A 355 -2.42 -0.85 -10.33
C ALA A 355 -2.47 -2.35 -9.93
N ASN A 356 -2.29 -3.27 -10.87
CA ASN A 356 -2.16 -4.70 -10.59
C ASN A 356 -0.83 -5.07 -9.89
N PHE A 357 0.21 -4.24 -10.04
CA PHE A 357 1.53 -4.51 -9.48
C PHE A 357 1.64 -3.91 -8.08
N ARG A 358 1.79 -4.76 -7.08
CA ARG A 358 1.93 -4.40 -5.67
C ARG A 358 3.25 -4.97 -5.14
N GLY A 359 4.07 -4.10 -4.53
CA GLY A 359 5.35 -4.51 -3.99
C GLY A 359 6.44 -4.81 -5.03
N SER A 360 7.48 -5.49 -4.57
CA SER A 360 8.66 -5.88 -5.35
C SER A 360 9.24 -7.18 -4.81
N VAL A 361 10.05 -7.86 -5.60
CA VAL A 361 10.83 -9.02 -5.15
C VAL A 361 12.27 -8.60 -4.92
N ASP A 362 12.83 -9.02 -3.78
CA ASP A 362 14.19 -8.69 -3.40
C ASP A 362 15.21 -9.58 -4.12
N LYS A 363 16.45 -9.08 -4.24
CA LYS A 363 17.59 -9.86 -4.77
C LYS A 363 17.86 -11.09 -3.93
N GLY A 364 18.27 -12.17 -4.58
CA GLY A 364 18.58 -13.44 -3.96
C GLY A 364 17.59 -14.54 -4.33
N THR A 365 17.35 -15.45 -3.41
CA THR A 365 16.42 -16.58 -3.62
C THR A 365 15.00 -16.07 -3.81
N VAL A 366 14.36 -16.49 -4.91
CA VAL A 366 12.97 -16.16 -5.24
C VAL A 366 12.11 -17.40 -5.07
N THR A 367 11.01 -17.25 -4.37
CA THR A 367 10.00 -18.29 -4.15
C THR A 367 8.71 -17.99 -4.91
N GLU A 368 7.83 -18.97 -5.02
CA GLU A 368 6.49 -18.76 -5.60
C GLU A 368 5.72 -17.67 -4.84
N ARG A 369 5.86 -17.62 -3.50
CA ARG A 369 5.19 -16.62 -2.66
C ARG A 369 5.65 -15.20 -2.95
N ASP A 370 6.92 -15.00 -3.28
CA ASP A 370 7.42 -13.67 -3.66
C ASP A 370 6.70 -13.16 -4.90
N ILE A 371 6.47 -14.04 -5.89
CA ILE A 371 5.75 -13.68 -7.11
C ILE A 371 4.25 -13.47 -6.84
N THR A 372 3.59 -14.36 -6.10
CA THR A 372 2.16 -14.19 -5.80
C THR A 372 1.89 -12.95 -4.94
N SER A 373 2.86 -12.47 -4.20
CA SER A 373 2.74 -11.24 -3.41
C SER A 373 2.67 -9.99 -4.29
N ILE A 374 3.24 -10.00 -5.50
CA ILE A 374 3.12 -8.89 -6.45
C ILE A 374 1.68 -8.78 -6.99
N PHE A 375 0.92 -9.88 -7.03
CA PHE A 375 -0.42 -9.97 -7.63
C PHE A 375 -1.49 -10.36 -6.61
N PRO A 376 -1.97 -9.42 -5.78
CA PRO A 376 -2.95 -9.74 -4.75
C PRO A 376 -4.36 -10.04 -5.30
N PHE A 377 -4.61 -9.73 -6.56
CA PHE A 377 -5.93 -9.89 -7.20
C PHE A 377 -5.92 -11.11 -8.12
N ASN A 378 -6.73 -12.11 -7.79
CA ASN A 378 -6.85 -13.38 -8.53
C ASN A 378 -7.69 -13.24 -9.81
N ASN A 379 -7.34 -12.29 -10.68
CA ASN A 379 -8.03 -12.04 -11.95
C ASN A 379 -7.55 -13.01 -13.02
N LYS A 380 -8.46 -13.82 -13.55
CA LYS A 380 -8.18 -14.79 -14.63
C LYS A 380 -7.76 -14.08 -15.91
N LEU A 381 -6.98 -14.77 -16.75
CA LEU A 381 -6.53 -14.25 -18.03
C LEU A 381 -7.48 -14.66 -19.16
N PHE A 382 -7.61 -13.75 -20.13
CA PHE A 382 -8.41 -13.96 -21.34
C PHE A 382 -7.58 -13.61 -22.57
N LYS A 383 -7.57 -14.51 -23.54
CA LYS A 383 -7.05 -14.23 -24.89
C LYS A 383 -8.21 -13.83 -25.79
N VAL A 384 -8.08 -12.71 -26.42
CA VAL A 384 -9.17 -12.10 -27.19
C VAL A 384 -8.70 -11.63 -28.55
N ARG A 385 -9.65 -11.44 -29.47
CA ARG A 385 -9.46 -10.69 -30.69
C ARG A 385 -9.78 -9.21 -30.43
N ILE A 386 -8.85 -8.30 -30.72
CA ILE A 386 -9.00 -6.88 -30.50
C ILE A 386 -8.65 -6.09 -31.76
N SER A 387 -9.42 -5.04 -32.07
CA SER A 387 -9.09 -4.13 -33.16
C SER A 387 -7.94 -3.19 -32.79
N GLU A 388 -7.21 -2.69 -33.79
CA GLU A 388 -6.18 -1.66 -33.59
C GLU A 388 -6.79 -0.41 -32.93
N ALA A 389 -7.98 -0.02 -33.34
CA ALA A 389 -8.69 1.14 -32.78
C ALA A 389 -9.00 0.96 -31.28
N ASP A 390 -9.39 -0.24 -30.83
CA ASP A 390 -9.76 -0.46 -29.44
C ASP A 390 -8.56 -0.40 -28.49
N PHE A 391 -7.44 -1.07 -28.81
CA PHE A 391 -6.27 -1.01 -27.93
C PHE A 391 -5.60 0.35 -27.94
N VAL A 392 -5.57 1.06 -29.08
CA VAL A 392 -5.11 2.46 -29.14
C VAL A 392 -5.98 3.35 -28.26
N SER A 393 -7.31 3.18 -28.35
CA SER A 393 -8.25 3.92 -27.51
C SER A 393 -8.04 3.63 -26.02
N ALA A 394 -7.80 2.36 -25.64
CA ALA A 394 -7.53 1.98 -24.26
C ALA A 394 -6.25 2.64 -23.72
N ILE A 395 -5.14 2.58 -24.47
CA ILE A 395 -3.86 3.22 -24.09
C ILE A 395 -4.04 4.73 -23.94
N LYS A 396 -4.69 5.41 -24.91
CA LYS A 396 -4.94 6.86 -24.87
C LYS A 396 -5.82 7.25 -23.67
N THR A 397 -6.92 6.53 -23.44
CA THR A 397 -7.82 6.80 -22.32
C THR A 397 -7.12 6.61 -20.98
N CYS A 398 -6.39 5.50 -20.84
CA CYS A 398 -5.62 5.21 -19.66
C CYS A 398 -4.55 6.28 -19.37
N ALA A 399 -3.76 6.65 -20.36
CA ALA A 399 -2.74 7.68 -20.25
C ALA A 399 -3.33 9.05 -19.88
N LYS A 400 -4.40 9.47 -20.57
CA LYS A 400 -5.05 10.76 -20.30
C LYS A 400 -5.61 10.85 -18.90
N LYS A 401 -6.28 9.82 -18.42
CA LYS A 401 -6.80 9.77 -17.06
C LYS A 401 -5.68 9.79 -16.03
N THR A 402 -4.68 8.93 -16.19
CA THR A 402 -3.56 8.78 -15.26
C THR A 402 -2.80 10.09 -15.08
N MET A 403 -2.41 10.73 -16.17
CA MET A 403 -1.57 11.93 -16.13
C MET A 403 -2.33 13.18 -15.65
N ASN A 404 -3.67 13.20 -15.76
CA ASN A 404 -4.49 14.33 -15.31
C ASN A 404 -5.16 14.08 -13.94
N SER A 405 -4.97 12.90 -13.34
CA SER A 405 -5.51 12.56 -12.03
C SER A 405 -4.55 12.97 -10.92
N LYS A 406 -5.06 13.55 -9.82
CA LYS A 406 -4.27 13.91 -8.63
C LYS A 406 -3.54 12.72 -8.01
N ASN A 407 -4.11 11.53 -8.11
CA ASN A 407 -3.55 10.28 -7.55
C ASN A 407 -3.01 9.33 -8.62
N SER A 408 -2.81 9.80 -9.86
CA SER A 408 -2.29 9.03 -10.99
C SER A 408 -3.07 7.74 -11.32
N LYS A 409 -4.35 7.68 -10.98
CA LYS A 409 -5.21 6.51 -11.30
C LYS A 409 -5.91 6.71 -12.65
N PRO A 410 -6.07 5.62 -13.43
CA PRO A 410 -5.88 4.20 -13.10
C PRO A 410 -4.44 3.67 -13.15
N GLY A 411 -3.49 4.47 -13.56
CA GLY A 411 -2.12 4.08 -13.87
C GLY A 411 -1.93 3.78 -15.36
N LEU A 412 -0.72 3.98 -15.89
CA LEU A 412 -0.40 3.69 -17.28
C LEU A 412 -0.57 2.19 -17.60
N MET A 413 -0.93 1.89 -18.84
CA MET A 413 -1.03 0.51 -19.29
C MET A 413 0.36 -0.08 -19.49
N GLN A 414 0.72 -1.10 -18.72
CA GLN A 414 1.94 -1.89 -18.92
C GLN A 414 1.69 -2.88 -20.07
N VAL A 415 2.64 -3.01 -20.96
CA VAL A 415 2.40 -3.72 -22.24
C VAL A 415 3.53 -4.66 -22.63
N SER A 416 3.21 -5.68 -23.44
CA SER A 416 4.17 -6.43 -24.25
C SER A 416 3.66 -6.53 -25.69
N GLY A 417 4.58 -6.51 -26.65
CA GLY A 417 4.25 -6.42 -28.08
C GLY A 417 3.92 -5.01 -28.57
N LEU A 418 3.96 -4.04 -27.68
CA LEU A 418 3.77 -2.63 -27.96
C LEU A 418 4.88 -1.79 -27.30
N GLU A 419 5.21 -0.67 -27.93
CA GLU A 419 5.97 0.43 -27.33
C GLU A 419 5.12 1.70 -27.52
N TYR A 420 5.09 2.62 -26.53
CA TYR A 420 4.36 3.87 -26.72
C TYR A 420 5.00 5.05 -26.00
N THR A 421 4.75 6.24 -26.54
CA THR A 421 5.24 7.52 -26.01
C THR A 421 4.04 8.36 -25.54
N VAL A 422 4.12 8.86 -24.31
CA VAL A 422 3.08 9.69 -23.69
C VAL A 422 3.69 11.00 -23.18
N THR A 423 2.95 12.11 -23.32
CA THR A 423 3.33 13.41 -22.74
C THR A 423 2.92 13.50 -21.26
N LYS A 424 3.49 14.46 -20.54
CA LYS A 424 3.05 14.78 -19.16
C LYS A 424 1.58 15.21 -19.07
N SER A 425 0.98 15.67 -20.19
CA SER A 425 -0.46 15.97 -20.28
C SER A 425 -1.32 14.74 -20.59
N GLY A 426 -0.70 13.56 -20.76
CA GLY A 426 -1.40 12.30 -21.02
C GLY A 426 -1.77 12.08 -22.49
N ASP A 427 -1.19 12.86 -23.42
CA ASP A 427 -1.40 12.65 -24.84
C ASP A 427 -0.43 11.58 -25.36
N VAL A 428 -0.95 10.53 -25.98
CA VAL A 428 -0.15 9.47 -26.61
C VAL A 428 0.22 9.94 -28.01
N THR A 429 1.52 10.11 -28.24
CA THR A 429 2.06 10.66 -29.50
C THR A 429 2.54 9.60 -30.48
N GLU A 430 2.88 8.42 -29.97
CA GLU A 430 3.40 7.32 -30.77
C GLU A 430 2.98 5.98 -30.17
N ILE A 431 2.64 5.01 -31.02
CA ILE A 431 2.49 3.59 -30.66
C ILE A 431 3.20 2.79 -31.75
N ILE A 432 4.05 1.85 -31.33
CA ILE A 432 4.76 0.91 -32.20
C ILE A 432 4.34 -0.50 -31.83
N PHE A 433 3.81 -1.25 -32.77
CA PHE A 433 3.61 -2.69 -32.63
C PHE A 433 4.90 -3.42 -32.96
N LYS A 434 5.28 -4.38 -32.11
CA LYS A 434 6.43 -5.26 -32.28
C LYS A 434 5.94 -6.70 -32.37
N ASP A 435 6.09 -7.29 -33.55
CA ASP A 435 5.68 -8.68 -33.79
C ASP A 435 6.56 -9.70 -33.02
N LYS A 436 6.23 -10.98 -33.14
CA LYS A 436 6.97 -12.07 -32.47
C LYS A 436 8.38 -12.27 -33.03
N GLN A 437 8.67 -11.77 -34.21
CA GLN A 437 9.97 -11.80 -34.87
C GLN A 437 10.81 -10.56 -34.55
N GLY A 438 10.22 -9.58 -33.85
CA GLY A 438 10.88 -8.33 -33.50
C GLY A 438 10.76 -7.22 -34.55
N ASN A 439 9.98 -7.42 -35.63
CA ASN A 439 9.73 -6.38 -36.60
C ASN A 439 8.83 -5.30 -35.99
N LYS A 440 9.16 -4.04 -36.25
CA LYS A 440 8.43 -2.89 -35.72
C LYS A 440 7.54 -2.27 -36.79
N GLN A 441 6.30 -1.95 -36.41
CA GLN A 441 5.34 -1.26 -37.23
C GLN A 441 4.76 -0.09 -36.46
N SER A 442 4.91 1.13 -36.99
CA SER A 442 4.23 2.31 -36.44
C SER A 442 2.73 2.24 -36.68
N ILE A 443 1.96 2.66 -35.68
CA ILE A 443 0.49 2.72 -35.73
C ILE A 443 0.09 4.19 -35.80
N ASP A 444 -0.85 4.50 -36.70
CA ASP A 444 -1.43 5.85 -36.77
C ASP A 444 -2.35 6.05 -35.56
N VAL A 445 -1.83 6.70 -34.53
CA VAL A 445 -2.56 6.97 -33.26
C VAL A 445 -3.77 7.89 -33.46
N ASN A 446 -3.83 8.65 -34.56
CA ASN A 446 -4.91 9.57 -34.85
C ASN A 446 -6.02 8.93 -35.68
N ASN A 447 -5.68 7.90 -36.48
CA ASN A 447 -6.64 7.17 -37.30
C ASN A 447 -6.37 5.67 -37.28
N PRO A 448 -6.46 5.01 -36.08
CA PRO A 448 -6.20 3.58 -35.95
C PRO A 448 -7.27 2.76 -36.66
N SER A 449 -6.85 1.62 -37.27
CA SER A 449 -7.73 0.77 -38.05
C SER A 449 -8.77 0.04 -37.20
N LYS A 450 -10.03 0.06 -37.62
CA LYS A 450 -11.12 -0.75 -37.05
C LYS A 450 -11.17 -2.17 -37.61
N ASP A 451 -10.55 -2.39 -38.75
CA ASP A 451 -10.62 -3.65 -39.51
C ASP A 451 -9.35 -4.50 -39.38
N LYS A 452 -8.30 -3.95 -38.75
CA LYS A 452 -7.09 -4.68 -38.44
C LYS A 452 -7.14 -5.21 -37.02
N PHE A 453 -6.96 -6.52 -36.89
CA PHE A 453 -7.14 -7.24 -35.62
C PHE A 453 -5.83 -7.90 -35.15
N TYR A 454 -5.72 -8.03 -33.85
CA TYR A 454 -4.61 -8.67 -33.15
C TYR A 454 -5.15 -9.65 -32.09
N THR A 455 -4.33 -10.60 -31.70
CA THR A 455 -4.58 -11.40 -30.50
C THR A 455 -4.01 -10.66 -29.29
N ALA A 456 -4.86 -10.37 -28.31
CA ALA A 456 -4.42 -9.72 -27.07
C ALA A 456 -4.74 -10.57 -25.84
N VAL A 457 -3.91 -10.44 -24.78
CA VAL A 457 -4.21 -11.02 -23.47
C VAL A 457 -4.30 -9.91 -22.44
N TYR A 458 -5.36 -9.93 -21.67
CA TYR A 458 -5.56 -9.12 -20.47
C TYR A 458 -6.46 -9.86 -19.48
N ASP A 459 -6.62 -9.29 -18.29
CA ASP A 459 -7.30 -9.99 -17.21
C ASP A 459 -8.80 -9.70 -17.12
N GLU A 460 -9.46 -10.44 -16.25
CA GLU A 460 -10.91 -10.38 -15.98
C GLU A 460 -11.38 -8.98 -15.60
N PHE A 461 -10.55 -8.20 -14.91
CA PHE A 461 -10.87 -6.84 -14.53
C PHE A 461 -11.02 -5.92 -15.76
N LEU A 462 -10.06 -6.01 -16.70
CA LEU A 462 -10.08 -5.20 -17.92
C LEU A 462 -11.16 -5.65 -18.89
N ILE A 463 -11.40 -6.97 -19.05
CA ILE A 463 -12.46 -7.46 -19.94
C ILE A 463 -13.86 -7.10 -19.44
N GLY A 464 -14.00 -6.90 -18.13
CA GLY A 464 -15.22 -6.36 -17.51
C GLY A 464 -15.39 -4.85 -17.66
N GLY A 465 -14.46 -4.14 -18.31
CA GLY A 465 -14.45 -2.68 -18.44
C GLY A 465 -13.99 -1.95 -17.19
N GLY A 466 -13.15 -2.62 -16.37
CA GLY A 466 -12.53 -1.99 -15.20
C GLY A 466 -11.78 -0.71 -15.56
N ASP A 467 -11.68 0.24 -14.64
CA ASP A 467 -11.07 1.57 -14.84
C ASP A 467 -11.72 2.39 -15.99
N GLU A 468 -13.00 2.10 -16.29
CA GLU A 468 -13.76 2.70 -17.40
C GLU A 468 -13.15 2.39 -18.79
N MET A 469 -12.51 1.22 -18.92
CA MET A 469 -11.98 0.74 -20.18
C MET A 469 -13.03 -0.04 -20.98
N ASP A 470 -14.20 0.59 -21.24
CA ASP A 470 -15.33 -0.06 -21.94
C ASP A 470 -14.96 -0.59 -23.34
N MET A 471 -13.97 0.03 -24.00
CA MET A 471 -13.43 -0.43 -25.28
C MET A 471 -12.70 -1.78 -25.18
N LEU A 472 -12.38 -2.25 -23.98
CA LEU A 472 -11.78 -3.58 -23.76
C LEU A 472 -12.82 -4.66 -23.46
N LYS A 473 -14.09 -4.33 -23.25
CA LYS A 473 -15.17 -5.32 -23.14
C LYS A 473 -15.26 -6.16 -24.41
N ARG A 474 -15.48 -7.46 -24.24
CA ARG A 474 -15.59 -8.39 -25.37
C ARG A 474 -16.83 -9.25 -25.28
N GLU A 475 -17.46 -9.47 -26.44
CA GLU A 475 -18.50 -10.48 -26.59
C GLU A 475 -17.85 -11.87 -26.71
N ASP A 476 -18.60 -12.92 -26.41
CA ASP A 476 -18.11 -14.30 -26.44
C ASP A 476 -17.43 -14.70 -27.76
N LYS A 477 -17.92 -14.17 -28.89
CA LYS A 477 -17.36 -14.42 -30.24
C LYS A 477 -15.92 -13.90 -30.44
N ASP A 478 -15.53 -12.89 -29.65
CA ASP A 478 -14.20 -12.26 -29.69
C ASP A 478 -13.28 -12.78 -28.59
N ILE A 479 -13.78 -13.64 -27.69
CA ILE A 479 -12.98 -14.34 -26.70
C ILE A 479 -12.47 -15.63 -27.29
N LEU A 480 -11.17 -15.71 -27.55
CA LEU A 480 -10.52 -16.87 -28.16
C LEU A 480 -10.27 -17.97 -27.14
N GLU A 481 -9.79 -17.59 -25.94
CA GLU A 481 -9.49 -18.51 -24.85
C GLU A 481 -9.77 -17.87 -23.48
N ARG A 482 -10.25 -18.69 -22.53
CA ARG A 482 -10.38 -18.34 -21.10
C ARG A 482 -9.45 -19.23 -20.31
N TYR A 483 -8.51 -18.63 -19.59
CA TYR A 483 -7.55 -19.41 -18.81
C TYR A 483 -8.04 -19.56 -17.36
N PRO A 484 -7.88 -20.75 -16.76
CA PRO A 484 -8.30 -20.98 -15.36
C PRO A 484 -7.28 -20.45 -14.34
N PHE A 485 -6.24 -19.76 -14.78
CA PHE A 485 -5.13 -19.26 -13.95
C PHE A 485 -4.89 -17.77 -14.18
N ASP A 486 -4.11 -17.21 -13.29
CA ASP A 486 -3.79 -15.80 -13.15
C ASP A 486 -2.38 -15.50 -13.70
N LYS A 487 -1.97 -14.25 -13.62
CA LYS A 487 -0.66 -13.75 -14.04
C LYS A 487 0.50 -14.40 -13.29
N ASP A 488 0.33 -14.64 -11.98
CA ASP A 488 1.36 -15.24 -11.11
C ASP A 488 1.75 -16.64 -11.57
N LYS A 489 0.79 -17.49 -11.87
CA LYS A 489 1.07 -18.86 -12.36
C LYS A 489 1.92 -18.86 -13.64
N VAL A 490 1.58 -17.99 -14.60
CA VAL A 490 2.33 -17.87 -15.85
C VAL A 490 3.74 -17.34 -15.58
N THR A 491 3.87 -16.35 -14.71
CA THR A 491 5.16 -15.74 -14.33
C THR A 491 6.06 -16.74 -13.62
N ILE A 492 5.53 -17.49 -12.65
CA ILE A 492 6.26 -18.54 -11.93
C ILE A 492 6.81 -19.59 -12.91
N ASP A 493 5.95 -20.09 -13.80
CA ASP A 493 6.35 -21.09 -14.78
C ASP A 493 7.41 -20.53 -15.75
N TYR A 494 7.31 -19.27 -16.14
CA TYR A 494 8.28 -18.60 -17.01
C TYR A 494 9.65 -18.44 -16.31
N ILE A 495 9.67 -17.95 -15.06
CA ILE A 495 10.92 -17.78 -14.30
C ILE A 495 11.68 -19.10 -14.15
N LYS A 496 10.98 -20.23 -13.96
CA LYS A 496 11.58 -21.57 -13.92
C LYS A 496 12.28 -21.97 -15.22
N THR A 497 11.97 -21.33 -16.34
CA THR A 497 12.62 -21.59 -17.65
C THR A 497 13.81 -20.67 -17.92
N LEU A 498 13.97 -19.59 -17.17
CA LEU A 498 15.06 -18.65 -17.37
C LEU A 498 16.41 -19.25 -16.94
N LYS A 499 17.48 -18.81 -17.62
CA LYS A 499 18.85 -19.09 -17.16
C LYS A 499 19.07 -18.45 -15.78
N GLN A 500 19.58 -19.24 -14.85
CA GLN A 500 19.83 -18.78 -13.49
C GLN A 500 21.29 -18.38 -13.26
N PRO A 501 21.60 -17.34 -12.47
CA PRO A 501 20.64 -16.37 -11.93
C PRO A 501 20.04 -15.48 -13.03
N PHE A 502 18.82 -14.96 -12.80
CA PHE A 502 18.15 -14.06 -13.75
C PHE A 502 18.16 -12.61 -13.27
N SER A 503 17.89 -11.70 -14.20
CA SER A 503 17.74 -10.26 -13.93
C SER A 503 16.45 -9.73 -14.53
N VAL A 504 15.94 -8.65 -13.95
CA VAL A 504 14.70 -8.00 -14.37
C VAL A 504 15.02 -6.55 -14.76
N HIS A 505 14.73 -6.19 -16.00
CA HIS A 505 15.12 -4.90 -16.57
C HIS A 505 13.92 -4.21 -17.22
N LYS A 506 13.97 -2.89 -17.31
CA LYS A 506 13.14 -2.07 -18.20
C LYS A 506 13.78 -2.03 -19.58
N ASP A 507 12.99 -2.08 -20.64
CA ASP A 507 13.50 -1.98 -22.01
C ASP A 507 13.09 -0.68 -22.73
N GLY A 508 12.41 0.22 -22.02
CA GLY A 508 12.01 1.53 -22.52
C GLY A 508 10.79 1.50 -23.42
N ARG A 509 9.91 0.49 -23.23
CA ARG A 509 8.66 0.36 -24.00
C ARG A 509 7.60 1.40 -23.66
N ILE A 510 7.75 2.11 -22.53
CA ILE A 510 6.92 3.25 -22.14
C ILE A 510 7.81 4.47 -21.97
N LYS A 511 7.62 5.47 -22.83
CA LYS A 511 8.41 6.71 -22.80
C LYS A 511 7.54 7.88 -22.39
N ILE A 512 8.04 8.66 -21.42
CA ILE A 512 7.38 9.89 -20.97
C ILE A 512 8.19 11.08 -21.47
N ILE A 513 7.53 11.96 -22.21
CA ILE A 513 8.14 13.19 -22.75
C ILE A 513 7.48 14.44 -22.16
N GLN A 514 8.10 15.60 -22.38
CA GLN A 514 7.59 16.88 -21.88
C GLN A 514 6.27 17.28 -22.54
#